data_e11eb477b0f4e2db34ee2272aa1ac497
#
_entry.id   e11eb477b0f4e2db34ee2272aa1ac497
#
_cell.length_a   1.000
_cell.length_b   1.000
_cell.length_c   1.000
_cell.angle_alpha   90.00
_cell.angle_beta   90.00
_cell.angle_gamma   90.00
#
_symmetry.space_group_name_H-M   'P 1'
#
loop_
_entity.id
_entity.type
_entity.pdbx_description
1 polymer ?
#
loop_
_entity_poly.entity_id
_entity_poly.type
_entity_poly.pdbx_seq_one_letter_code
_entity_poly.pdbx_strand_id
1 'polypeptide(L)'
;MRVFVYGTLLAGESNHGWLKGALNLGRWTTPPLFRLIDLGPYPVLSPGGRTAVTGEVYRISRLILQRLDVLEGYPGDYQRRLIDTPWGRAWVY
;
A
#
# COMPACT_ATOMS: atom_id res chain seq x y z
N MET A 1 -2.61 -13.11 -2.67
CA MET A 1 -2.04 -11.83 -3.13
C MET A 1 -1.68 -10.95 -1.94
N ARG A 2 -0.89 -9.93 -2.16
CA ARG A 2 -0.35 -9.08 -1.09
C ARG A 2 -0.53 -7.62 -1.44
N VAL A 3 -0.59 -6.79 -0.40
CA VAL A 3 -0.62 -5.33 -0.54
C VAL A 3 0.39 -4.70 0.42
N PHE A 4 1.10 -3.69 -0.05
CA PHE A 4 1.98 -2.86 0.77
C PHE A 4 1.26 -1.56 1.08
N VAL A 5 1.11 -1.25 2.36
CA VAL A 5 0.43 -0.05 2.85
C VAL A 5 1.40 0.85 3.60
N TYR A 6 1.28 2.16 3.43
CA TYR A 6 2.24 3.12 3.97
C TYR A 6 1.55 4.41 4.48
N GLY A 7 0.23 4.44 4.53
CA GLY A 7 -0.56 5.60 4.92
C GLY A 7 -1.69 5.24 5.88
N THR A 8 -2.91 5.66 5.54
CA THR A 8 -4.09 5.51 6.42
C THR A 8 -4.52 4.06 6.62
N LEU A 9 -4.02 3.13 5.83
CA LEU A 9 -4.29 1.69 5.99
C LEU A 9 -3.37 1.02 7.02
N LEU A 10 -2.32 1.69 7.49
CA LEU A 10 -1.43 1.16 8.52
C LEU A 10 -2.19 0.85 9.81
N ALA A 11 -1.70 -0.13 10.57
CA ALA A 11 -2.25 -0.47 11.88
C ALA A 11 -2.32 0.78 12.77
N GLY A 12 -3.46 0.99 13.40
CA GLY A 12 -3.71 2.17 14.23
C GLY A 12 -4.18 3.40 13.47
N GLU A 13 -4.20 3.37 12.13
CA GLU A 13 -4.63 4.50 11.32
C GLU A 13 -6.11 4.40 10.93
N SER A 14 -6.65 5.51 10.43
CA SER A 14 -8.10 5.69 10.25
C SER A 14 -8.76 4.67 9.33
N ASN A 15 -8.05 4.20 8.30
CA ASN A 15 -8.61 3.28 7.30
C ASN A 15 -8.15 1.83 7.49
N HIS A 16 -7.50 1.51 8.61
CA HIS A 16 -6.99 0.16 8.84
C HIS A 16 -8.11 -0.91 8.81
N GLY A 17 -9.32 -0.55 9.22
CA GLY A 17 -10.46 -1.46 9.21
C GLY A 17 -10.80 -2.04 7.84
N TRP A 18 -10.40 -1.39 6.75
CA TRP A 18 -10.57 -1.91 5.40
C TRP A 18 -9.72 -3.16 5.12
N LEU A 19 -8.71 -3.43 5.97
CA LEU A 19 -7.88 -4.63 5.90
C LEU A 19 -8.39 -5.76 6.80
N LYS A 20 -9.58 -5.64 7.35
CA LYS A 20 -10.16 -6.70 8.20
C LYS A 20 -10.17 -8.04 7.46
N GLY A 21 -9.61 -9.06 8.09
CA GLY A 21 -9.45 -10.38 7.50
C GLY A 21 -8.12 -10.60 6.79
N ALA A 22 -7.30 -9.55 6.62
CA ALA A 22 -5.96 -9.67 6.07
C ALA A 22 -4.97 -10.15 7.13
N LEU A 23 -3.90 -10.80 6.69
CA LEU A 23 -2.82 -11.26 7.56
C LEU A 23 -1.63 -10.31 7.43
N ASN A 24 -1.23 -9.69 8.54
CA ASN A 24 -0.03 -8.86 8.58
C ASN A 24 1.20 -9.75 8.47
N LEU A 25 1.96 -9.60 7.37
CA LEU A 25 3.19 -10.37 7.14
C LEU A 25 4.40 -9.70 7.79
N GLY A 26 4.36 -8.40 8.02
CA GLY A 26 5.42 -7.69 8.70
C GLY A 26 5.63 -6.27 8.20
N ARG A 27 6.42 -5.55 8.98
CA ARG A 27 6.89 -4.20 8.63
C ARG A 27 8.07 -4.32 7.67
N TRP A 28 8.12 -3.38 6.71
CA TRP A 28 9.18 -3.36 5.73
C TRP A 28 9.46 -1.95 5.25
N THR A 29 10.72 -1.67 5.01
CA THR A 29 11.16 -0.41 4.41
C THR A 29 11.65 -0.70 3.00
N THR A 30 11.11 0.01 2.02
CA THR A 30 11.48 -0.17 0.62
C THR A 30 12.93 0.25 0.37
N PRO A 31 13.55 -0.20 -0.73
CA PRO A 31 14.76 0.45 -1.24
C PRO A 31 14.51 1.94 -1.49
N PRO A 32 15.55 2.79 -1.49
CA PRO A 32 15.41 4.24 -1.72
C PRO A 32 15.23 4.57 -3.20
N LEU A 33 14.19 4.04 -3.81
CA LEU A 33 13.92 4.12 -5.25
C LEU A 33 12.61 4.85 -5.54
N PHE A 34 11.96 5.40 -4.51
CA PHE A 34 10.63 5.96 -4.62
C PHE A 34 10.62 7.46 -4.37
N ARG A 35 9.55 8.08 -4.82
CA ARG A 35 9.19 9.45 -4.50
C ARG A 35 7.86 9.42 -3.77
N LEU A 36 7.80 10.05 -2.62
CA LEU A 36 6.56 10.23 -1.87
C LEU A 36 6.05 11.63 -2.17
N ILE A 37 4.93 11.72 -2.87
CA ILE A 37 4.32 12.99 -3.26
C ILE A 37 3.20 13.29 -2.29
N ASP A 38 3.28 14.44 -1.63
CA ASP A 38 2.24 14.91 -0.72
C ASP A 38 1.18 15.67 -1.54
N LEU A 39 0.01 15.06 -1.67
CA LEU A 39 -1.15 15.67 -2.33
C LEU A 39 -2.21 16.10 -1.31
N GLY A 40 -1.78 16.59 -0.14
CA GLY A 40 -2.67 16.94 0.95
C GLY A 40 -2.91 15.75 1.87
N PRO A 41 -4.17 15.33 2.09
CA PRO A 41 -4.45 14.24 3.05
C PRO A 41 -3.94 12.87 2.62
N TYR A 42 -3.52 12.70 1.36
CA TYR A 42 -3.15 11.40 0.81
C TYR A 42 -1.77 11.46 0.16
N PRO A 43 -0.77 10.75 0.71
CA PRO A 43 0.51 10.60 0.03
C PRO A 43 0.38 9.65 -1.16
N VAL A 44 1.13 9.92 -2.22
CA VAL A 44 1.21 9.05 -3.39
C VAL A 44 2.64 8.56 -3.54
N LEU A 45 2.79 7.25 -3.66
CA LEU A 45 4.08 6.62 -3.90
C LEU A 45 4.33 6.51 -5.41
N SER A 46 5.43 7.04 -5.87
CA SER A 46 5.81 7.02 -7.29
C SER A 46 7.23 6.47 -7.44
N PRO A 47 7.51 5.65 -8.47
CA PRO A 47 8.88 5.22 -8.74
C PRO A 47 9.75 6.36 -9.27
N GLY A 48 11.07 6.17 -9.27
CA GLY A 48 12.01 7.13 -9.85
C GLY A 48 12.49 8.20 -8.89
N GLY A 49 12.36 7.97 -7.58
CA GLY A 49 12.88 8.86 -6.56
C GLY A 49 14.06 8.28 -5.80
N ARG A 50 14.36 8.87 -4.64
CA ARG A 50 15.47 8.49 -3.76
C ARG A 50 15.01 8.27 -2.31
N THR A 51 13.72 8.03 -2.10
CA THR A 51 13.15 7.88 -0.76
C THR A 51 12.85 6.42 -0.49
N ALA A 52 13.28 5.94 0.68
CA ALA A 52 12.84 4.67 1.23
C ALA A 52 11.56 4.93 2.03
N VAL A 53 10.58 4.04 1.89
CA VAL A 53 9.27 4.19 2.53
C VAL A 53 9.02 3.00 3.45
N THR A 54 8.67 3.28 4.69
CA THR A 54 8.33 2.25 5.68
C THR A 54 6.84 2.04 5.70
N GLY A 55 6.43 0.77 5.69
CA GLY A 55 5.03 0.39 5.76
C GLY A 55 4.87 -1.04 6.24
N GLU A 56 3.73 -1.62 5.91
CA GLU A 56 3.37 -2.98 6.30
C GLU A 56 2.91 -3.75 5.07
N VAL A 57 3.24 -5.04 5.03
CA VAL A 57 2.78 -5.94 3.96
C VAL A 57 1.73 -6.88 4.52
N TYR A 58 0.60 -6.98 3.84
CA TYR A 58 -0.51 -7.84 4.21
C TYR A 58 -0.80 -8.86 3.13
N ARG A 59 -1.10 -10.09 3.54
CA ARG A 59 -1.71 -11.07 2.64
C ARG A 59 -3.20 -10.79 2.61
N ILE A 60 -3.77 -10.66 1.41
CA ILE A 60 -5.16 -10.29 1.21
C ILE A 60 -5.85 -11.27 0.26
N SER A 61 -7.17 -11.35 0.39
CA SER A 61 -8.03 -12.04 -0.56
C SER A 61 -8.36 -11.11 -1.74
N ARG A 62 -8.91 -11.70 -2.80
CA ARG A 62 -9.44 -10.90 -3.91
C ARG A 62 -10.54 -9.94 -3.47
N LEU A 63 -11.39 -10.37 -2.55
CA LEU A 63 -12.45 -9.51 -2.01
C LEU A 63 -11.89 -8.29 -1.30
N ILE A 64 -10.85 -8.47 -0.49
CA ILE A 64 -10.19 -7.33 0.17
C ILE A 64 -9.59 -6.39 -0.87
N LEU A 65 -8.92 -6.92 -1.90
CA LEU A 65 -8.38 -6.08 -2.97
C LEU A 65 -9.48 -5.26 -3.65
N GLN A 66 -10.62 -5.86 -3.94
CA GLN A 66 -11.76 -5.14 -4.53
C GLN A 66 -12.24 -4.00 -3.63
N ARG A 67 -12.30 -4.24 -2.31
CA ARG A 67 -12.67 -3.20 -1.35
C ARG A 67 -11.65 -2.07 -1.30
N LEU A 68 -10.37 -2.40 -1.34
CA LEU A 68 -9.31 -1.39 -1.39
C LEU A 68 -9.37 -0.58 -2.69
N ASP A 69 -9.66 -1.21 -3.81
CA ASP A 69 -9.85 -0.50 -5.09
C ASP A 69 -10.97 0.54 -4.97
N VAL A 70 -12.05 0.22 -4.30
CA VAL A 70 -13.14 1.17 -4.06
C VAL A 70 -12.67 2.33 -3.18
N LEU A 71 -12.02 2.03 -2.06
CA LEU A 71 -11.50 3.03 -1.13
C LEU A 71 -10.54 4.00 -1.82
N GLU A 72 -9.62 3.49 -2.62
CA GLU A 72 -8.59 4.29 -3.30
C GLU A 72 -9.08 4.92 -4.60
N GLY A 73 -10.30 4.60 -5.05
CA GLY A 73 -10.83 5.14 -6.31
C GLY A 73 -10.09 4.60 -7.54
N TYR A 74 -9.60 3.37 -7.48
CA TYR A 74 -8.93 2.72 -8.62
C TYR A 74 -9.98 2.35 -9.69
N PRO A 75 -9.69 2.60 -10.98
CA PRO A 75 -8.46 3.14 -11.55
C PRO A 75 -8.43 4.67 -11.71
N GLY A 76 -9.40 5.39 -11.17
CA GLY A 76 -9.54 6.84 -11.34
C GLY A 76 -8.54 7.64 -10.53
N ASP A 77 -8.77 7.74 -9.19
CA ASP A 77 -7.98 8.60 -8.31
C ASP A 77 -6.60 8.01 -8.05
N TYR A 78 -6.54 6.71 -7.77
CA TYR A 78 -5.28 6.00 -7.57
C TYR A 78 -5.09 4.92 -8.63
N GLN A 79 -3.84 4.72 -9.01
CA GLN A 79 -3.39 3.55 -9.75
C GLN A 79 -2.77 2.58 -8.74
N ARG A 80 -2.80 1.29 -9.05
CA ARG A 80 -2.03 0.32 -8.28
C ARG A 80 -1.02 -0.36 -9.17
N ARG A 81 0.15 -0.66 -8.61
CA ARG A 81 1.24 -1.32 -9.30
C ARG A 81 1.83 -2.41 -8.40
N LEU A 82 2.54 -3.34 -9.00
CA LEU A 82 3.24 -4.38 -8.24
C LEU A 82 4.65 -3.94 -7.93
N ILE A 83 5.09 -4.19 -6.70
CA ILE A 83 6.47 -4.01 -6.27
C ILE A 83 6.98 -5.29 -5.63
N ASP A 84 8.30 -5.49 -5.64
CA ASP A 84 8.93 -6.62 -4.99
C ASP A 84 9.06 -6.35 -3.49
N THR A 85 8.73 -7.35 -2.67
CA THR A 85 8.89 -7.32 -1.23
C THR A 85 9.58 -8.59 -0.76
N PRO A 86 10.04 -8.66 0.50
CA PRO A 86 10.63 -9.90 1.02
C PRO A 86 9.68 -11.10 1.01
N TRP A 87 8.36 -10.85 0.95
CA TRP A 87 7.35 -11.91 0.90
C TRP A 87 6.85 -12.20 -0.52
N GLY A 88 7.41 -11.52 -1.52
CA GLY A 88 6.99 -11.61 -2.91
C GLY A 88 6.36 -10.32 -3.41
N ARG A 89 5.78 -10.35 -4.59
CA ARG A 89 5.19 -9.16 -5.21
C ARG A 89 3.92 -8.74 -4.45
N ALA A 90 3.79 -7.44 -4.26
CA ALA A 90 2.66 -6.84 -3.57
C ALA A 90 2.11 -5.65 -4.35
N TRP A 91 0.80 -5.48 -4.30
CA TRP A 91 0.16 -4.29 -4.83
C TRP A 91 0.47 -3.09 -3.94
N VAL A 92 0.63 -1.93 -4.55
CA VAL A 92 0.75 -0.65 -3.87
C VAL A 92 -0.06 0.40 -4.62
N TYR A 93 -0.86 1.13 -3.88
CA TYR A 93 -1.61 2.27 -4.41
C TYR A 93 -0.83 3.55 -4.47
#